data_d1a9774cc29643b5ed6ef5a8f02ca6e7
#
_entry.id   d1a9774cc29643b5ed6ef5a8f02ca6e7
#
_cell.length_a   1.000
_cell.length_b   1.000
_cell.length_c   1.000
_cell.angle_alpha   90.00
_cell.angle_beta   90.00
_cell.angle_gamma   90.00
#
_symmetry.space_group_name_H-M   'P 1'
#
loop_
_entity.id
_entity.type
_entity.pdbx_description
1 polymer ?
#
loop_
_entity_poly.entity_id
_entity_poly.type
_entity_poly.pdbx_seq_one_letter_code
_entity_poly.pdbx_strand_id
1 'polypeptide(L)'
;MQFTMTRNGAWMLPGNVQQNLANAAPFDSRGQRQGIASPVPVMVRQRFTRRSSSFIATLLFFLIFSGPPRLRIRDAEASLRGEVDWVVILHVVVWAFAGLWVLCQIWKHLQAKSLIPHFSLPQKLGLAMTFCLAVSAVISRAPVLSAFKIYQMVVSLLFMQLFVERFGPKNCLKKIFWGTALLCGVIAVCAFLAPDLAWIASDFNPDPSRLTGLLAPTGAVSAFAIILLLTGVRRIWRVLPLALLSMFLALLVLSLTRTAYVVILVFLVLVLIKRPDAKSLKELVYLASVVALALYAYHWLPNLSEYRNPEAVSSLDDRIGLWRYLSNITLTQSPWWGLGYYSSSRLYGPQYNPGLGTAHSMFFEILLGGGGLSFALFIALCALLSMYAAYLLFKNRDRFSFAVATLFLASVILGSMGDEIDSGPVAICFWYSAAVLPWMYQRSSRRATRPDESGRPLPMKAVALHEG
;
A
#
# COMPACT_ATOMS: atom_id res chain seq x y z
N MET A 1 6.22 35.32 12.38
CA MET A 1 5.00 36.17 12.28
C MET A 1 4.31 36.12 13.64
N GLN A 2 4.38 37.23 14.38
CA GLN A 2 3.69 37.40 15.67
C GLN A 2 2.30 37.99 15.39
N PHE A 3 1.27 37.32 15.86
CA PHE A 3 -0.11 37.82 15.81
C PHE A 3 -0.44 38.45 17.18
N THR A 4 -0.97 39.63 17.21
CA THR A 4 -1.47 40.26 18.42
C THR A 4 -2.97 40.13 18.51
N MET A 5 -3.47 39.73 19.67
CA MET A 5 -4.88 39.55 19.96
C MET A 5 -5.45 40.87 20.54
N THR A 6 -6.52 41.37 19.96
CA THR A 6 -7.19 42.55 20.52
C THR A 6 -8.13 42.13 21.66
N ARG A 7 -8.47 43.07 22.55
CA ARG A 7 -9.30 42.88 23.75
C ARG A 7 -10.70 42.31 23.45
N ASN A 8 -11.11 42.33 22.16
CA ASN A 8 -12.42 41.85 21.69
C ASN A 8 -12.34 40.50 20.95
N GLY A 9 -11.22 39.75 21.05
CA GLY A 9 -11.10 38.42 20.47
C GLY A 9 -10.91 38.36 18.94
N ALA A 10 -10.71 39.48 18.25
CA ALA A 10 -10.46 39.54 16.82
C ALA A 10 -8.94 39.57 16.53
N TRP A 11 -8.52 38.76 15.54
CA TRP A 11 -7.12 38.71 15.09
C TRP A 11 -6.90 39.77 13.99
N MET A 12 -5.98 40.69 14.19
CA MET A 12 -5.55 41.61 13.15
C MET A 12 -4.27 41.13 12.48
N LEU A 13 -4.22 41.27 11.16
CA LEU A 13 -2.98 41.08 10.39
C LEU A 13 -2.08 42.31 10.54
N PRO A 14 -0.75 42.15 10.56
CA PRO A 14 0.16 43.27 10.58
C PRO A 14 -0.10 44.23 9.39
N GLY A 15 -0.06 45.52 9.62
CA GLY A 15 -0.49 46.57 8.70
C GLY A 15 0.15 46.60 7.30
N ASN A 16 1.28 45.93 7.11
CA ASN A 16 1.96 45.82 5.80
C ASN A 16 1.26 44.90 4.79
N VAL A 17 0.28 44.10 5.21
CA VAL A 17 -0.49 43.22 4.28
C VAL A 17 -1.70 43.97 3.71
N GLN A 18 -2.24 44.94 4.43
CA GLN A 18 -3.37 45.74 3.94
C GLN A 18 -2.96 46.75 2.86
N GLN A 19 -1.75 47.29 2.91
CA GLN A 19 -1.25 48.20 1.87
C GLN A 19 -0.96 47.52 0.53
N ASN A 20 -0.57 46.27 0.54
CA ASN A 20 -0.32 45.51 -0.71
C ASN A 20 -1.60 45.05 -1.43
N LEU A 21 -2.75 45.08 -0.77
CA LEU A 21 -4.06 44.79 -1.41
C LEU A 21 -4.72 46.03 -2.02
N ALA A 22 -4.32 47.25 -1.57
CA ALA A 22 -4.83 48.52 -2.09
C ALA A 22 -4.11 48.97 -3.38
N ASN A 23 -2.95 48.40 -3.70
CA ASN A 23 -2.16 48.73 -4.90
C ASN A 23 -2.31 47.74 -6.06
N ALA A 24 -3.35 46.91 -6.07
CA ALA A 24 -3.73 46.09 -7.22
C ALA A 24 -4.27 47.00 -8.34
N ALA A 25 -3.51 47.04 -9.42
CA ALA A 25 -3.54 48.00 -10.53
C ALA A 25 -4.90 48.14 -11.25
N PRO A 26 -5.09 49.29 -11.95
CA PRO A 26 -6.32 49.59 -12.67
C PRO A 26 -6.49 48.70 -13.91
N PHE A 27 -7.73 48.43 -14.23
CA PHE A 27 -8.22 47.76 -15.42
C PHE A 27 -7.57 48.29 -16.71
N ASP A 28 -7.00 47.41 -17.50
CA ASP A 28 -6.60 47.74 -18.87
C ASP A 28 -7.81 47.54 -19.82
N SER A 29 -8.10 48.60 -20.56
CA SER A 29 -9.30 48.81 -21.39
C SER A 29 -9.26 48.07 -22.74
N ARG A 30 -8.55 46.95 -22.87
CA ARG A 30 -8.57 46.10 -24.06
C ARG A 30 -9.33 44.83 -23.82
N GLY A 31 -10.56 44.77 -24.31
CA GLY A 31 -11.54 43.70 -24.20
C GLY A 31 -11.08 42.38 -24.84
N GLN A 32 -10.08 41.73 -24.31
CA GLN A 32 -9.81 40.33 -24.61
C GLN A 32 -10.46 39.44 -23.56
N ARG A 33 -11.45 38.65 -23.98
CA ARG A 33 -12.05 37.57 -23.19
C ARG A 33 -10.95 36.62 -22.74
N GLN A 34 -10.52 36.78 -21.49
CA GLN A 34 -9.73 35.74 -20.85
C GLN A 34 -10.62 34.52 -20.71
N GLY A 35 -10.20 33.43 -21.37
CA GLY A 35 -10.82 32.11 -21.24
C GLY A 35 -10.97 31.78 -19.75
N ILE A 36 -12.19 31.38 -19.38
CA ILE A 36 -12.56 30.93 -18.04
C ILE A 36 -11.68 29.71 -17.73
N ALA A 37 -10.52 29.97 -17.13
CA ALA A 37 -9.76 28.94 -16.49
C ALA A 37 -10.64 28.40 -15.35
N SER A 38 -11.15 27.18 -15.51
CA SER A 38 -11.89 26.50 -14.45
C SER A 38 -11.10 26.65 -13.14
N PRO A 39 -11.74 27.04 -12.04
CA PRO A 39 -11.05 27.23 -10.77
C PRO A 39 -10.48 25.87 -10.35
N VAL A 40 -9.16 25.77 -10.41
CA VAL A 40 -8.40 24.67 -9.81
C VAL A 40 -8.80 24.67 -8.33
N PRO A 41 -9.32 23.56 -7.77
CA PRO A 41 -9.55 23.51 -6.34
C PRO A 41 -8.18 23.67 -5.66
N VAL A 42 -7.94 24.88 -5.16
CA VAL A 42 -6.87 25.16 -4.23
C VAL A 42 -7.19 24.28 -3.03
N MET A 43 -6.33 23.27 -2.76
CA MET A 43 -6.36 22.56 -1.48
C MET A 43 -6.13 23.62 -0.41
N VAL A 44 -7.23 24.19 0.11
CA VAL A 44 -7.19 25.08 1.24
C VAL A 44 -6.63 24.28 2.39
N ARG A 45 -5.41 24.60 2.74
CA ARG A 45 -4.64 24.02 3.84
C ARG A 45 -5.29 24.47 5.15
N GLN A 46 -6.49 23.92 5.47
CA GLN A 46 -7.06 24.09 6.81
C GLN A 46 -6.12 23.39 7.79
N ARG A 47 -5.35 24.19 8.51
CA ARG A 47 -4.61 23.74 9.70
C ARG A 47 -5.61 23.34 10.77
N PHE A 48 -6.12 22.12 10.69
CA PHE A 48 -6.87 21.52 11.79
C PHE A 48 -5.90 21.16 12.93
N THR A 49 -5.72 22.09 13.85
CA THR A 49 -5.02 21.92 15.12
C THR A 49 -5.88 21.11 16.08
N ARG A 50 -5.83 19.78 16.03
CA ARG A 50 -6.20 18.93 17.18
C ARG A 50 -5.23 17.76 17.28
N ARG A 51 -4.23 17.87 18.17
CA ARG A 51 -3.20 16.86 18.44
C ARG A 51 -3.78 15.49 18.83
N SER A 52 -4.86 15.42 19.62
CA SER A 52 -5.48 14.16 20.08
C SER A 52 -6.03 13.31 18.95
N SER A 53 -6.74 13.91 18.00
CA SER A 53 -7.31 13.22 16.84
C SER A 53 -6.24 12.69 15.85
N SER A 54 -5.02 13.22 15.92
CA SER A 54 -3.87 12.74 15.14
C SER A 54 -3.28 11.43 15.72
N PHE A 55 -3.29 11.30 17.04
CA PHE A 55 -2.81 10.10 17.73
C PHE A 55 -3.70 8.89 17.42
N ILE A 56 -5.02 9.04 17.60
CA ILE A 56 -5.99 7.96 17.30
C ILE A 56 -5.86 7.48 15.84
N ALA A 57 -5.82 8.41 14.88
CA ALA A 57 -5.65 8.03 13.47
C ALA A 57 -4.34 7.29 13.22
N THR A 58 -3.26 7.67 13.89
CA THR A 58 -1.97 6.99 13.77
C THR A 58 -1.98 5.61 14.42
N LEU A 59 -2.61 5.48 15.58
CA LEU A 59 -2.77 4.19 16.25
C LEU A 59 -3.60 3.22 15.39
N LEU A 60 -4.75 3.66 14.90
CA LEU A 60 -5.59 2.87 13.98
C LEU A 60 -4.83 2.48 12.73
N PHE A 61 -4.03 3.40 12.17
CA PHE A 61 -3.17 3.08 11.03
C PHE A 61 -2.24 1.89 11.35
N PHE A 62 -1.55 1.89 12.48
CA PHE A 62 -0.66 0.78 12.84
C PHE A 62 -1.43 -0.54 13.07
N LEU A 63 -2.61 -0.47 13.66
CA LEU A 63 -3.43 -1.66 13.91
C LEU A 63 -3.97 -2.29 12.62
N ILE A 64 -4.48 -1.49 11.66
CA ILE A 64 -4.93 -2.03 10.36
C ILE A 64 -3.75 -2.42 9.46
N PHE A 65 -2.60 -1.74 9.61
CA PHE A 65 -1.38 -2.05 8.87
C PHE A 65 -0.78 -3.39 9.29
N SER A 66 -0.87 -3.77 10.57
CA SER A 66 -0.36 -5.07 11.04
C SER A 66 -1.13 -6.26 10.46
N GLY A 67 -2.35 -6.04 10.00
CA GLY A 67 -3.23 -7.14 9.57
C GLY A 67 -3.74 -8.00 10.73
N PRO A 68 -4.38 -9.14 10.44
CA PRO A 68 -4.85 -10.05 11.46
C PRO A 68 -3.67 -10.72 12.18
N PRO A 69 -3.63 -10.72 13.52
CA PRO A 69 -2.60 -11.43 14.26
C PRO A 69 -2.72 -12.95 14.03
N ARG A 70 -1.62 -13.58 13.65
CA ARG A 70 -1.53 -15.03 13.42
C ARG A 70 -1.19 -15.76 14.72
N LEU A 71 -1.93 -15.47 15.78
CA LEU A 71 -1.72 -16.08 17.09
C LEU A 71 -2.26 -17.51 17.20
N ARG A 72 -3.02 -17.94 16.21
CA ARG A 72 -3.59 -19.28 16.11
C ARG A 72 -3.72 -19.66 14.64
N ILE A 73 -3.29 -20.87 14.31
CA ILE A 73 -3.57 -21.48 13.00
C ILE A 73 -5.04 -21.88 13.00
N ARG A 74 -5.82 -21.31 12.08
CA ARG A 74 -7.22 -21.67 11.85
C ARG A 74 -7.31 -22.40 10.54
N ASP A 75 -8.01 -23.51 10.54
CA ASP A 75 -8.33 -24.21 9.33
C ASP A 75 -9.38 -23.45 8.48
N ALA A 76 -9.50 -23.81 7.21
CA ALA A 76 -10.45 -23.18 6.31
C ALA A 76 -11.89 -23.41 6.75
N GLU A 77 -12.17 -24.56 7.34
CA GLU A 77 -13.51 -24.98 7.77
C GLU A 77 -14.00 -24.18 8.99
N ALA A 78 -13.15 -23.97 9.99
CA ALA A 78 -13.47 -23.10 11.13
C ALA A 78 -13.77 -21.65 10.69
N SER A 79 -13.05 -21.17 9.67
CA SER A 79 -13.31 -19.85 9.09
C SER A 79 -14.65 -19.78 8.36
N LEU A 80 -15.04 -20.83 7.62
CA LEU A 80 -16.33 -20.92 6.92
C LEU A 80 -17.51 -21.07 7.89
N ARG A 81 -17.33 -21.83 8.98
CA ARG A 81 -18.35 -21.99 10.04
C ARG A 81 -18.56 -20.71 10.85
N GLY A 82 -17.71 -19.69 10.65
CA GLY A 82 -17.81 -18.44 11.40
C GLY A 82 -17.47 -18.59 12.88
N GLU A 83 -16.62 -19.57 13.24
CA GLU A 83 -16.17 -19.74 14.62
C GLU A 83 -15.49 -18.46 15.11
N VAL A 84 -15.99 -17.95 16.24
CA VAL A 84 -15.53 -16.67 16.81
C VAL A 84 -14.65 -16.98 18.02
N ASP A 85 -13.38 -16.61 17.92
CA ASP A 85 -12.45 -16.60 19.03
C ASP A 85 -12.05 -15.15 19.41
N TRP A 86 -11.30 -14.99 20.48
CA TRP A 86 -10.87 -13.67 20.95
C TRP A 86 -10.02 -12.91 19.92
N VAL A 87 -9.26 -13.62 19.04
CA VAL A 87 -8.44 -13.01 17.98
C VAL A 87 -9.35 -12.42 16.91
N VAL A 88 -10.40 -13.14 16.54
CA VAL A 88 -11.42 -12.65 15.60
C VAL A 88 -12.16 -11.45 16.18
N ILE A 89 -12.56 -11.51 17.46
CA ILE A 89 -13.21 -10.38 18.14
C ILE A 89 -12.31 -9.16 18.11
N LEU A 90 -11.04 -9.29 18.51
CA LEU A 90 -10.07 -8.19 18.47
C LEU A 90 -9.94 -7.61 17.06
N HIS A 91 -9.84 -8.46 16.06
CA HIS A 91 -9.74 -8.04 14.66
C HIS A 91 -10.98 -7.28 14.21
N VAL A 92 -12.18 -7.79 14.49
CA VAL A 92 -13.45 -7.11 14.19
C VAL A 92 -13.55 -5.76 14.88
N VAL A 93 -13.17 -5.68 16.15
CA VAL A 93 -13.16 -4.43 16.94
C VAL A 93 -12.23 -3.38 16.33
N VAL A 94 -11.00 -3.77 15.94
CA VAL A 94 -10.06 -2.84 15.27
C VAL A 94 -10.67 -2.28 13.99
N TRP A 95 -11.29 -3.11 13.16
CA TRP A 95 -11.90 -2.68 11.91
C TRP A 95 -13.16 -1.85 12.13
N ALA A 96 -13.96 -2.15 13.17
CA ALA A 96 -15.11 -1.34 13.55
C ALA A 96 -14.66 0.09 13.93
N PHE A 97 -13.59 0.22 14.73
CA PHE A 97 -13.04 1.53 15.06
C PHE A 97 -12.45 2.27 13.85
N ALA A 98 -11.79 1.54 12.93
CA ALA A 98 -11.30 2.14 11.68
C ALA A 98 -12.45 2.67 10.81
N GLY A 99 -13.50 1.89 10.64
CA GLY A 99 -14.70 2.31 9.92
C GLY A 99 -15.43 3.48 10.58
N LEU A 100 -15.56 3.47 11.91
CA LEU A 100 -16.14 4.59 12.66
C LEU A 100 -15.30 5.87 12.46
N TRP A 101 -13.98 5.76 12.49
CA TRP A 101 -13.10 6.90 12.22
C TRP A 101 -13.32 7.43 10.79
N VAL A 102 -13.41 6.56 9.78
CA VAL A 102 -13.71 6.94 8.38
C VAL A 102 -15.04 7.67 8.31
N LEU A 103 -16.09 7.12 8.89
CA LEU A 103 -17.44 7.75 8.92
C LEU A 103 -17.41 9.12 9.61
N CYS A 104 -16.71 9.24 10.74
CA CYS A 104 -16.54 10.52 11.43
C CYS A 104 -15.78 11.56 10.57
N GLN A 105 -14.80 11.17 9.78
CA GLN A 105 -14.13 12.11 8.88
C GLN A 105 -15.05 12.51 7.72
N ILE A 106 -15.73 11.57 7.09
CA ILE A 106 -16.71 11.86 6.02
C ILE A 106 -17.79 12.80 6.55
N TRP A 107 -18.35 12.53 7.73
CA TRP A 107 -19.35 13.40 8.36
C TRP A 107 -18.84 14.83 8.55
N LYS A 108 -17.60 15.01 9.00
CA LYS A 108 -17.00 16.34 9.14
C LYS A 108 -16.84 17.06 7.79
N HIS A 109 -16.51 16.35 6.72
CA HIS A 109 -16.45 16.92 5.37
C HIS A 109 -17.83 17.36 4.90
N LEU A 110 -18.87 16.58 5.14
CA LEU A 110 -20.26 16.93 4.81
C LEU A 110 -20.73 18.17 5.58
N GLN A 111 -20.49 18.23 6.89
CA GLN A 111 -20.86 19.40 7.72
C GLN A 111 -20.14 20.69 7.30
N ALA A 112 -18.86 20.57 6.91
CA ALA A 112 -18.07 21.73 6.48
C ALA A 112 -18.48 22.23 5.08
N LYS A 113 -19.52 21.63 4.44
CA LYS A 113 -19.85 21.87 3.02
C LYS A 113 -18.63 21.87 2.10
N SER A 114 -17.52 21.34 2.62
CA SER A 114 -16.33 21.07 1.81
C SER A 114 -16.70 19.94 0.88
N LEU A 115 -16.36 20.10 -0.40
CA LEU A 115 -16.57 19.06 -1.40
C LEU A 115 -16.15 17.72 -0.82
N ILE A 116 -17.03 16.72 -0.97
CA ILE A 116 -16.71 15.31 -0.70
C ILE A 116 -15.29 15.06 -1.24
N PRO A 117 -14.41 14.30 -0.54
CA PRO A 117 -13.06 14.04 -0.98
C PRO A 117 -13.04 13.75 -2.48
N HIS A 118 -12.26 14.52 -3.24
CA HIS A 118 -12.22 14.33 -4.69
C HIS A 118 -11.56 12.98 -4.99
N PHE A 119 -12.39 11.97 -5.19
CA PHE A 119 -11.91 10.67 -5.61
C PHE A 119 -11.31 10.76 -7.02
N SER A 120 -10.06 10.39 -7.14
CA SER A 120 -9.40 10.20 -8.42
C SER A 120 -10.02 9.01 -9.18
N LEU A 121 -9.76 8.92 -10.48
CA LEU A 121 -10.29 7.81 -11.29
C LEU A 121 -9.89 6.43 -10.72
N PRO A 122 -8.64 6.16 -10.29
CA PRO A 122 -8.29 4.90 -9.63
C PRO A 122 -9.16 4.58 -8.42
N GLN A 123 -9.45 5.57 -7.58
CA GLN A 123 -10.28 5.37 -6.40
C GLN A 123 -11.73 5.07 -6.75
N LYS A 124 -12.27 5.74 -7.79
CA LYS A 124 -13.61 5.43 -8.31
C LYS A 124 -13.68 4.01 -8.87
N LEU A 125 -12.65 3.56 -9.59
CA LEU A 125 -12.54 2.17 -10.05
C LEU A 125 -12.48 1.19 -8.87
N GLY A 126 -11.70 1.49 -7.83
CA GLY A 126 -11.67 0.70 -6.61
C GLY A 126 -13.03 0.60 -5.92
N LEU A 127 -13.76 1.72 -5.79
CA LEU A 127 -15.12 1.72 -5.23
C LEU A 127 -16.11 0.95 -6.12
N ALA A 128 -16.05 1.10 -7.43
CA ALA A 128 -16.89 0.36 -8.36
C ALA A 128 -16.62 -1.16 -8.26
N MET A 129 -15.36 -1.56 -8.20
CA MET A 129 -14.95 -2.95 -7.97
C MET A 129 -15.51 -3.48 -6.66
N THR A 130 -15.35 -2.74 -5.55
CA THR A 130 -15.88 -3.18 -4.24
C THR A 130 -17.40 -3.25 -4.21
N PHE A 131 -18.09 -2.41 -4.97
CA PHE A 131 -19.55 -2.50 -5.15
C PHE A 131 -19.93 -3.80 -5.88
N CYS A 132 -19.25 -4.18 -6.96
CA CYS A 132 -19.51 -5.44 -7.65
C CYS A 132 -19.22 -6.66 -6.73
N LEU A 133 -18.15 -6.59 -5.93
CA LEU A 133 -17.86 -7.60 -4.91
C LEU A 133 -18.97 -7.68 -3.85
N ALA A 134 -19.56 -6.54 -3.45
CA ALA A 134 -20.66 -6.52 -2.48
C ALA A 134 -21.93 -7.18 -3.03
N VAL A 135 -22.22 -7.00 -4.32
CA VAL A 135 -23.32 -7.72 -4.99
C VAL A 135 -23.05 -9.22 -4.95
N SER A 136 -21.83 -9.67 -5.23
CA SER A 136 -21.47 -11.09 -5.19
C SER A 136 -21.56 -11.68 -3.77
N ALA A 137 -21.35 -10.89 -2.73
CA ALA A 137 -21.45 -11.36 -1.36
C ALA A 137 -22.87 -11.83 -1.00
N VAL A 138 -23.90 -11.25 -1.62
CA VAL A 138 -25.30 -11.63 -1.38
C VAL A 138 -25.58 -13.07 -1.85
N ILE A 139 -24.94 -13.49 -2.94
CA ILE A 139 -25.08 -14.85 -3.51
C ILE A 139 -24.06 -15.84 -2.96
N SER A 140 -23.16 -15.39 -2.10
CA SER A 140 -22.11 -16.21 -1.50
C SER A 140 -22.68 -17.26 -0.54
N ARG A 141 -22.04 -18.42 -0.46
CA ARG A 141 -22.36 -19.44 0.54
C ARG A 141 -21.98 -19.05 1.98
N ALA A 142 -21.06 -18.09 2.16
CA ALA A 142 -20.73 -17.51 3.45
C ALA A 142 -20.78 -15.96 3.36
N PRO A 143 -22.00 -15.38 3.28
CA PRO A 143 -22.18 -13.95 2.99
C PRO A 143 -21.61 -13.04 4.05
N VAL A 144 -21.64 -13.42 5.31
CA VAL A 144 -21.08 -12.62 6.42
C VAL A 144 -19.56 -12.49 6.30
N LEU A 145 -18.85 -13.57 5.95
CA LEU A 145 -17.41 -13.55 5.75
C LEU A 145 -17.04 -12.70 4.55
N SER A 146 -17.73 -12.85 3.42
CA SER A 146 -17.54 -12.03 2.23
C SER A 146 -17.80 -10.54 2.52
N ALA A 147 -18.92 -10.23 3.17
CA ALA A 147 -19.29 -8.86 3.52
C ALA A 147 -18.24 -8.21 4.45
N PHE A 148 -17.73 -8.94 5.44
CA PHE A 148 -16.69 -8.43 6.33
C PHE A 148 -15.38 -8.14 5.58
N LYS A 149 -14.96 -9.00 4.67
CA LYS A 149 -13.76 -8.81 3.86
C LYS A 149 -13.88 -7.63 2.89
N ILE A 150 -15.05 -7.46 2.27
CA ILE A 150 -15.34 -6.31 1.43
C ILE A 150 -15.37 -5.02 2.26
N TYR A 151 -15.96 -5.06 3.46
CA TYR A 151 -15.93 -3.95 4.40
C TYR A 151 -14.48 -3.54 4.73
N GLN A 152 -13.58 -4.51 5.01
CA GLN A 152 -12.16 -4.23 5.24
C GLN A 152 -11.52 -3.52 4.02
N MET A 153 -11.80 -3.97 2.80
CA MET A 153 -11.30 -3.37 1.57
C MET A 153 -11.78 -1.94 1.39
N VAL A 154 -13.08 -1.68 1.56
CA VAL A 154 -13.67 -0.33 1.50
C VAL A 154 -13.07 0.59 2.55
N VAL A 155 -12.97 0.10 3.79
CA VAL A 155 -12.38 0.89 4.88
C VAL A 155 -10.91 1.17 4.60
N SER A 156 -10.12 0.22 4.11
CA SER A 156 -8.72 0.43 3.74
C SER A 156 -8.56 1.52 2.68
N LEU A 157 -9.35 1.47 1.62
CA LEU A 157 -9.35 2.46 0.53
C LEU A 157 -9.69 3.87 1.07
N LEU A 158 -10.82 4.00 1.78
CA LEU A 158 -11.30 5.29 2.30
C LEU A 158 -10.39 5.82 3.40
N PHE A 159 -9.92 4.94 4.30
CA PHE A 159 -8.99 5.30 5.37
C PHE A 159 -7.70 5.89 4.78
N MET A 160 -7.11 5.23 3.80
CA MET A 160 -5.87 5.72 3.19
C MET A 160 -6.06 7.04 2.45
N GLN A 161 -7.18 7.25 1.76
CA GLN A 161 -7.51 8.54 1.14
C GLN A 161 -7.56 9.64 2.19
N LEU A 162 -8.38 9.49 3.23
CA LEU A 162 -8.57 10.48 4.29
C LEU A 162 -7.29 10.69 5.11
N PHE A 163 -6.50 9.63 5.29
CA PHE A 163 -5.22 9.69 6.00
C PHE A 163 -4.19 10.50 5.22
N VAL A 164 -4.12 10.31 3.89
CA VAL A 164 -3.26 11.10 3.00
C VAL A 164 -3.69 12.57 2.96
N GLU A 165 -4.99 12.86 2.89
CA GLU A 165 -5.51 14.23 2.95
C GLU A 165 -5.15 14.92 4.27
N ARG A 166 -5.25 14.20 5.38
CA ARG A 166 -4.99 14.72 6.71
C ARG A 166 -3.52 14.99 7.00
N PHE A 167 -2.65 14.04 6.70
CA PHE A 167 -1.23 14.08 7.07
C PHE A 167 -0.32 14.54 5.94
N GLY A 168 -0.82 14.52 4.72
CA GLY A 168 -0.05 14.72 3.50
C GLY A 168 0.73 13.48 3.08
N PRO A 169 0.98 13.32 1.77
CA PRO A 169 1.51 12.08 1.21
C PRO A 169 2.91 11.72 1.74
N LYS A 170 3.81 12.71 1.91
CA LYS A 170 5.17 12.46 2.43
C LYS A 170 5.17 11.96 3.89
N ASN A 171 4.27 12.51 4.73
CA ASN A 171 4.19 12.06 6.14
C ASN A 171 3.52 10.69 6.26
N CYS A 172 2.56 10.38 5.38
CA CYS A 172 1.99 9.04 5.31
C CYS A 172 3.05 8.01 4.93
N LEU A 173 3.90 8.28 3.94
CA LEU A 173 4.99 7.40 3.57
C LEU A 173 5.98 7.16 4.73
N LYS A 174 6.27 8.21 5.53
CA LYS A 174 7.07 8.06 6.76
C LYS A 174 6.40 7.16 7.78
N LYS A 175 5.07 7.23 7.92
CA LYS A 175 4.32 6.35 8.82
C LYS A 175 4.29 4.90 8.33
N ILE A 176 4.17 4.68 7.02
CA ILE A 176 4.33 3.36 6.40
C ILE A 176 5.72 2.79 6.72
N PHE A 177 6.78 3.58 6.54
CA PHE A 177 8.14 3.16 6.91
C PHE A 177 8.25 2.75 8.38
N TRP A 178 7.72 3.57 9.30
CA TRP A 178 7.77 3.23 10.71
C TRP A 178 6.87 2.04 11.06
N GLY A 179 5.74 1.87 10.36
CA GLY A 179 4.89 0.68 10.48
C GLY A 179 5.64 -0.59 10.10
N THR A 180 6.30 -0.58 8.94
CA THR A 180 7.11 -1.73 8.51
C THR A 180 8.28 -2.00 9.45
N ALA A 181 9.00 -0.95 9.90
CA ALA A 181 10.12 -1.10 10.83
C ALA A 181 9.68 -1.66 12.20
N LEU A 182 8.54 -1.17 12.72
CA LEU A 182 7.96 -1.67 13.97
C LEU A 182 7.57 -3.15 13.84
N LEU A 183 6.88 -3.52 12.75
CA LEU A 183 6.49 -4.92 12.52
C LEU A 183 7.72 -5.82 12.37
N CYS A 184 8.75 -5.40 11.64
CA CYS A 184 10.02 -6.13 11.58
C CYS A 184 10.65 -6.30 12.96
N GLY A 185 10.64 -5.24 13.78
CA GLY A 185 11.14 -5.32 15.16
C GLY A 185 10.35 -6.32 16.02
N VAL A 186 9.01 -6.29 15.95
CA VAL A 186 8.15 -7.25 16.65
C VAL A 186 8.41 -8.67 16.16
N ILE A 187 8.51 -8.90 14.85
CA ILE A 187 8.81 -10.21 14.28
C ILE A 187 10.18 -10.72 14.77
N ALA A 188 11.20 -9.85 14.77
CA ALA A 188 12.52 -10.20 15.28
C ALA A 188 12.48 -10.60 16.75
N VAL A 189 11.78 -9.82 17.59
CA VAL A 189 11.61 -10.15 19.02
C VAL A 189 10.86 -11.46 19.20
N CYS A 190 9.75 -11.67 18.48
CA CYS A 190 8.99 -12.92 18.56
C CYS A 190 9.77 -14.15 18.09
N ALA A 191 10.68 -13.98 17.11
CA ALA A 191 11.54 -15.08 16.67
C ALA A 191 12.42 -15.66 17.79
N PHE A 192 12.75 -14.85 18.80
CA PHE A 192 13.54 -15.26 19.97
C PHE A 192 12.68 -15.62 21.18
N LEU A 193 11.63 -14.83 21.46
CA LEU A 193 10.84 -14.98 22.68
C LEU A 193 9.69 -15.98 22.55
N ALA A 194 9.21 -16.22 21.34
CA ALA A 194 8.10 -17.13 21.05
C ALA A 194 8.36 -17.90 19.73
N PRO A 195 9.42 -18.73 19.67
CA PRO A 195 9.82 -19.42 18.46
C PRO A 195 8.70 -20.30 17.91
N ASP A 196 7.96 -21.01 18.73
CA ASP A 196 6.86 -21.90 18.32
C ASP A 196 5.74 -21.18 17.55
N LEU A 197 5.59 -19.87 17.77
CA LEU A 197 4.59 -19.05 17.08
C LEU A 197 5.17 -18.33 15.84
N ALA A 198 6.47 -18.05 15.85
CA ALA A 198 7.13 -17.29 14.82
C ALA A 198 7.67 -18.16 13.69
N TRP A 199 8.10 -19.37 13.99
CA TRP A 199 8.67 -20.30 13.04
C TRP A 199 7.63 -21.37 12.68
N ILE A 200 7.50 -21.66 11.39
CA ILE A 200 6.63 -22.72 10.88
C ILE A 200 7.49 -23.71 10.10
N ALA A 201 7.42 -24.98 10.49
CA ALA A 201 8.01 -26.07 9.75
C ALA A 201 7.29 -26.28 8.41
N SER A 202 7.97 -26.90 7.46
CA SER A 202 7.32 -27.38 6.24
C SER A 202 6.54 -28.67 6.51
N ASP A 203 5.40 -28.84 5.86
CA ASP A 203 4.64 -30.11 5.91
C ASP A 203 5.41 -31.28 5.29
N PHE A 204 6.41 -31.00 4.44
CA PHE A 204 7.24 -31.99 3.74
C PHE A 204 8.56 -32.30 4.44
N ASN A 205 9.13 -31.33 5.14
CA ASN A 205 10.36 -31.48 5.89
C ASN A 205 10.30 -30.58 7.13
N PRO A 206 10.27 -31.14 8.35
CA PRO A 206 10.22 -30.35 9.58
C PRO A 206 11.43 -29.43 9.77
N ASP A 207 12.58 -29.77 9.20
CA ASP A 207 13.78 -28.95 9.14
C ASP A 207 14.14 -28.65 7.67
N PRO A 208 14.19 -27.39 7.25
CA PRO A 208 14.20 -26.15 8.02
C PRO A 208 12.79 -25.51 8.21
N SER A 209 12.61 -24.83 9.34
CA SER A 209 11.47 -23.96 9.57
C SER A 209 11.69 -22.57 8.94
N ARG A 210 10.61 -21.91 8.52
CA ARG A 210 10.64 -20.54 8.00
C ARG A 210 10.04 -19.54 8.99
N LEU A 211 10.57 -18.33 8.99
CA LEU A 211 10.01 -17.24 9.78
C LEU A 211 8.78 -16.63 9.08
N THR A 212 7.59 -16.86 9.62
CA THR A 212 6.34 -16.40 8.97
C THR A 212 5.82 -15.08 9.53
N GLY A 213 6.19 -14.73 10.76
CA GLY A 213 5.72 -13.54 11.45
C GLY A 213 4.32 -13.68 12.06
N LEU A 214 4.18 -13.12 13.26
CA LEU A 214 2.97 -13.20 14.09
C LEU A 214 1.87 -12.24 13.63
N LEU A 215 2.26 -11.06 13.13
CA LEU A 215 1.34 -9.94 12.82
C LEU A 215 1.22 -9.65 11.34
N ALA A 216 2.21 -10.08 10.51
CA ALA A 216 2.21 -9.78 9.08
C ALA A 216 3.18 -10.74 8.37
N PRO A 217 3.03 -10.96 7.03
CA PRO A 217 3.97 -11.76 6.26
C PRO A 217 5.38 -11.15 6.31
N THR A 218 6.34 -11.86 6.92
CA THR A 218 7.69 -11.37 7.18
C THR A 218 8.39 -10.89 5.90
N GLY A 219 8.30 -11.66 4.82
CA GLY A 219 8.95 -11.32 3.55
C GLY A 219 8.41 -10.02 2.95
N ALA A 220 7.08 -9.81 2.97
CA ALA A 220 6.45 -8.61 2.42
C ALA A 220 6.84 -7.36 3.22
N VAL A 221 6.75 -7.44 4.55
CA VAL A 221 7.08 -6.30 5.44
C VAL A 221 8.56 -5.92 5.31
N SER A 222 9.46 -6.92 5.27
CA SER A 222 10.89 -6.72 5.11
C SER A 222 11.23 -6.09 3.75
N ALA A 223 10.59 -6.54 2.66
CA ALA A 223 10.78 -5.97 1.33
C ALA A 223 10.35 -4.49 1.29
N PHE A 224 9.18 -4.14 1.83
CA PHE A 224 8.74 -2.75 1.93
C PHE A 224 9.70 -1.90 2.79
N ALA A 225 10.16 -2.42 3.92
CA ALA A 225 11.10 -1.72 4.80
C ALA A 225 12.43 -1.42 4.09
N ILE A 226 12.98 -2.37 3.34
CA ILE A 226 14.20 -2.20 2.54
C ILE A 226 14.00 -1.15 1.44
N ILE A 227 12.93 -1.23 0.65
CA ILE A 227 12.60 -0.27 -0.40
C ILE A 227 12.52 1.14 0.17
N LEU A 228 11.77 1.33 1.26
CA LEU A 228 11.55 2.63 1.88
C LEU A 228 12.82 3.19 2.52
N LEU A 229 13.66 2.35 3.12
CA LEU A 229 14.94 2.75 3.68
C LEU A 229 15.90 3.23 2.59
N LEU A 230 16.05 2.47 1.50
CA LEU A 230 16.98 2.78 0.41
C LEU A 230 16.51 3.94 -0.48
N THR A 231 15.22 4.18 -0.57
CA THR A 231 14.69 5.37 -1.26
C THR A 231 14.92 6.66 -0.48
N GLY A 232 15.44 6.57 0.73
CA GLY A 232 15.82 7.72 1.55
C GLY A 232 14.62 8.49 2.07
N VAL A 233 13.54 7.79 2.42
CA VAL A 233 12.34 8.37 3.05
C VAL A 233 12.69 9.11 4.34
N ARG A 234 13.83 8.78 4.93
CA ARG A 234 14.38 9.48 6.08
C ARG A 234 15.92 9.58 6.05
N ARG A 235 16.45 10.77 6.33
CA ARG A 235 17.84 10.96 6.76
C ARG A 235 17.96 10.47 8.20
N ILE A 236 18.33 9.21 8.39
CA ILE A 236 18.56 8.60 9.70
C ILE A 236 20.06 8.70 10.01
N TRP A 237 20.42 8.71 11.25
CA TRP A 237 21.81 8.74 11.72
C TRP A 237 22.65 7.64 11.06
N ARG A 238 23.94 7.91 10.82
CA ARG A 238 24.81 7.07 9.96
C ARG A 238 24.83 5.56 10.30
N VAL A 239 24.72 5.19 11.57
CA VAL A 239 24.80 3.79 12.03
C VAL A 239 23.43 3.10 12.03
N LEU A 240 22.36 3.80 12.42
CA LEU A 240 21.01 3.22 12.51
C LEU A 240 20.47 2.67 11.18
N PRO A 241 20.69 3.31 10.01
CA PRO A 241 20.27 2.71 8.74
C PRO A 241 20.92 1.39 8.42
N LEU A 242 22.19 1.22 8.78
CA LEU A 242 22.91 -0.03 8.54
C LEU A 242 22.35 -1.16 9.41
N ALA A 243 22.15 -0.90 10.70
CA ALA A 243 21.55 -1.88 11.61
C ALA A 243 20.13 -2.27 11.20
N LEU A 244 19.29 -1.29 10.80
CA LEU A 244 17.96 -1.57 10.29
C LEU A 244 17.99 -2.37 8.99
N LEU A 245 18.88 -2.01 8.06
CA LEU A 245 19.03 -2.75 6.80
C LEU A 245 19.46 -4.19 7.05
N SER A 246 20.44 -4.42 7.93
CA SER A 246 20.89 -5.77 8.29
C SER A 246 19.76 -6.59 8.91
N MET A 247 18.97 -5.99 9.81
CA MET A 247 17.79 -6.64 10.40
C MET A 247 16.75 -7.00 9.33
N PHE A 248 16.40 -6.06 8.44
CA PHE A 248 15.40 -6.31 7.40
C PHE A 248 15.84 -7.37 6.40
N LEU A 249 17.14 -7.40 6.05
CA LEU A 249 17.71 -8.41 5.18
C LEU A 249 17.75 -9.79 5.86
N ALA A 250 18.12 -9.85 7.12
CA ALA A 250 18.08 -11.10 7.89
C ALA A 250 16.64 -11.67 7.92
N LEU A 251 15.64 -10.83 8.25
CA LEU A 251 14.23 -11.24 8.25
C LEU A 251 13.74 -11.66 6.86
N LEU A 252 14.17 -10.95 5.79
CA LEU A 252 13.85 -11.33 4.42
C LEU A 252 14.38 -12.72 4.09
N VAL A 253 15.64 -13.00 4.41
CA VAL A 253 16.27 -14.31 4.18
C VAL A 253 15.54 -15.40 4.97
N LEU A 254 15.35 -15.20 6.27
CA LEU A 254 14.70 -16.16 7.15
C LEU A 254 13.23 -16.42 6.80
N SER A 255 12.58 -15.49 6.07
CA SER A 255 11.20 -15.67 5.63
C SER A 255 11.03 -16.70 4.52
N LEU A 256 12.08 -17.03 3.78
CA LEU A 256 12.07 -17.91 2.59
C LEU A 256 10.99 -17.55 1.55
N THR A 257 10.60 -16.26 1.50
CA THR A 257 9.52 -15.79 0.64
C THR A 257 10.06 -15.40 -0.73
N ARG A 258 9.94 -16.29 -1.72
CA ARG A 258 10.46 -16.09 -3.09
C ARG A 258 9.95 -14.81 -3.75
N THR A 259 8.67 -14.52 -3.60
CA THR A 259 8.05 -13.30 -4.16
C THR A 259 8.70 -12.02 -3.63
N ALA A 260 9.10 -12.02 -2.35
CA ALA A 260 9.78 -10.88 -1.76
C ALA A 260 11.20 -10.68 -2.36
N TYR A 261 11.89 -11.76 -2.71
CA TYR A 261 13.17 -11.67 -3.43
C TYR A 261 13.00 -11.10 -4.85
N VAL A 262 11.93 -11.52 -5.56
CA VAL A 262 11.59 -10.94 -6.87
C VAL A 262 11.32 -9.44 -6.75
N VAL A 263 10.60 -9.01 -5.74
CA VAL A 263 10.35 -7.58 -5.47
C VAL A 263 11.65 -6.82 -5.27
N ILE A 264 12.57 -7.35 -4.46
CA ILE A 264 13.88 -6.70 -4.25
C ILE A 264 14.69 -6.67 -5.53
N LEU A 265 14.70 -7.74 -6.32
CA LEU A 265 15.39 -7.79 -7.62
C LEU A 265 14.84 -6.71 -8.58
N VAL A 266 13.51 -6.63 -8.73
CA VAL A 266 12.85 -5.60 -9.56
C VAL A 266 13.22 -4.19 -9.05
N PHE A 267 13.17 -3.98 -7.73
CA PHE A 267 13.58 -2.70 -7.15
C PHE A 267 15.03 -2.34 -7.49
N LEU A 268 15.97 -3.29 -7.40
CA LEU A 268 17.38 -3.09 -7.75
C LEU A 268 17.54 -2.70 -9.22
N VAL A 269 16.88 -3.42 -10.11
CA VAL A 269 16.89 -3.10 -11.56
C VAL A 269 16.38 -1.66 -11.79
N LEU A 270 15.30 -1.26 -11.14
CA LEU A 270 14.77 0.10 -11.23
C LEU A 270 15.74 1.16 -10.68
N VAL A 271 16.46 0.87 -9.59
CA VAL A 271 17.51 1.76 -9.05
C VAL A 271 18.64 1.92 -10.05
N LEU A 272 19.11 0.84 -10.69
CA LEU A 272 20.14 0.87 -11.72
C LEU A 272 19.74 1.73 -12.91
N ILE A 273 18.54 1.51 -13.44
CA ILE A 273 18.02 2.27 -14.60
C ILE A 273 17.90 3.76 -14.26
N LYS A 274 17.48 4.09 -13.02
CA LYS A 274 17.13 5.45 -12.66
C LYS A 274 18.29 6.30 -12.14
N ARG A 275 19.29 5.69 -11.52
CA ARG A 275 20.37 6.37 -10.82
C ARG A 275 21.74 5.75 -11.10
N PRO A 276 22.30 6.00 -12.28
CA PRO A 276 23.62 5.46 -12.62
C PRO A 276 24.79 6.17 -11.92
N ASP A 277 24.52 7.08 -10.98
CA ASP A 277 25.57 7.83 -10.25
C ASP A 277 26.33 6.92 -9.28
N ALA A 278 27.62 7.22 -9.07
CA ALA A 278 28.56 6.40 -8.30
C ALA A 278 28.11 6.12 -6.85
N LYS A 279 27.31 7.00 -6.26
CA LYS A 279 26.79 6.79 -4.89
C LYS A 279 25.71 5.74 -4.86
N SER A 280 24.80 5.75 -5.83
CA SER A 280 23.78 4.73 -6.00
C SER A 280 24.39 3.38 -6.40
N LEU A 281 25.48 3.39 -7.18
CA LEU A 281 26.21 2.19 -7.51
C LEU A 281 26.83 1.53 -6.27
N LYS A 282 27.38 2.32 -5.33
CA LYS A 282 27.90 1.79 -4.05
C LYS A 282 26.79 1.16 -3.19
N GLU A 283 25.65 1.84 -3.07
CA GLU A 283 24.47 1.33 -2.34
C GLU A 283 23.96 0.04 -3.00
N LEU A 284 23.99 -0.03 -4.34
CA LEU A 284 23.59 -1.18 -5.12
C LEU A 284 24.60 -2.33 -4.99
N VAL A 285 25.91 -2.08 -5.10
CA VAL A 285 26.96 -3.10 -4.93
C VAL A 285 26.87 -3.67 -3.51
N TYR A 286 26.67 -2.81 -2.50
CA TYR A 286 26.47 -3.28 -1.13
C TYR A 286 25.25 -4.20 -1.01
N LEU A 287 24.11 -3.77 -1.58
CA LEU A 287 22.88 -4.56 -1.54
C LEU A 287 22.98 -5.84 -2.39
N ALA A 288 23.59 -5.75 -3.58
CA ALA A 288 23.87 -6.93 -4.41
C ALA A 288 24.82 -7.92 -3.71
N SER A 289 25.81 -7.40 -2.99
CA SER A 289 26.72 -8.25 -2.17
C SER A 289 25.98 -8.93 -1.03
N VAL A 290 25.04 -8.24 -0.37
CA VAL A 290 24.21 -8.82 0.69
C VAL A 290 23.23 -9.84 0.13
N VAL A 291 22.60 -9.56 -1.03
CA VAL A 291 21.75 -10.54 -1.73
C VAL A 291 22.57 -11.73 -2.21
N ALA A 292 23.75 -11.51 -2.78
CA ALA A 292 24.67 -12.58 -3.19
C ALA A 292 25.14 -13.42 -1.98
N LEU A 293 25.43 -12.77 -0.84
CA LEU A 293 25.77 -13.45 0.40
C LEU A 293 24.60 -14.26 0.94
N ALA A 294 23.37 -13.72 0.84
CA ALA A 294 22.16 -14.43 1.23
C ALA A 294 21.86 -15.62 0.31
N LEU A 295 22.06 -15.46 -1.00
CA LEU A 295 21.95 -16.56 -1.97
C LEU A 295 23.08 -17.60 -1.80
N TYR A 296 24.28 -17.14 -1.46
CA TYR A 296 25.40 -18.01 -1.13
C TYR A 296 25.13 -18.76 0.17
N ALA A 297 24.67 -18.10 1.23
CA ALA A 297 24.22 -18.75 2.46
C ALA A 297 23.07 -19.72 2.20
N TYR A 298 22.15 -19.38 1.29
CA TYR A 298 21.09 -20.26 0.80
C TYR A 298 21.64 -21.52 0.15
N HIS A 299 22.69 -21.42 -0.66
CA HIS A 299 23.33 -22.56 -1.31
C HIS A 299 24.13 -23.44 -0.33
N TRP A 300 24.70 -22.82 0.71
CA TRP A 300 25.46 -23.52 1.76
C TRP A 300 24.62 -24.05 2.92
N LEU A 301 23.36 -23.63 3.04
CA LEU A 301 22.42 -24.26 3.95
C LEU A 301 21.59 -25.28 3.13
N PRO A 302 22.08 -26.55 3.02
CA PRO A 302 21.40 -27.58 2.21
C PRO A 302 19.92 -27.72 2.60
N ASN A 303 19.61 -27.48 3.87
CA ASN A 303 18.26 -27.49 4.41
C ASN A 303 17.31 -26.45 3.79
N LEU A 304 17.82 -25.36 3.21
CA LEU A 304 16.97 -24.35 2.55
C LEU A 304 16.47 -24.78 1.17
N SER A 305 17.23 -25.61 0.45
CA SER A 305 16.81 -26.19 -0.82
C SER A 305 15.82 -27.35 -0.61
N GLU A 306 15.90 -28.03 0.53
CA GLU A 306 15.07 -29.16 0.91
C GLU A 306 13.73 -28.74 1.55
N TYR A 307 13.57 -27.44 1.88
CA TYR A 307 12.31 -26.93 2.45
C TYR A 307 11.09 -27.23 1.59
N ARG A 308 11.26 -27.40 0.28
CA ARG A 308 10.20 -27.73 -0.66
C ARG A 308 10.63 -28.81 -1.64
N ASN A 309 9.74 -29.76 -1.92
CA ASN A 309 9.93 -30.73 -2.97
C ASN A 309 10.24 -30.02 -4.31
N PRO A 310 11.26 -30.44 -5.09
CA PRO A 310 11.57 -29.90 -6.41
C PRO A 310 10.37 -29.85 -7.37
N GLU A 311 9.48 -30.84 -7.30
CA GLU A 311 8.24 -30.89 -8.08
C GLU A 311 7.26 -29.75 -7.70
N ALA A 312 7.17 -29.42 -6.41
CA ALA A 312 6.37 -28.31 -5.92
C ALA A 312 6.92 -26.95 -6.41
N VAL A 313 8.21 -26.85 -6.69
CA VAL A 313 8.82 -25.64 -7.25
C VAL A 313 8.38 -25.39 -8.68
N SER A 314 8.30 -26.43 -9.51
CA SER A 314 7.92 -26.31 -10.93
C SER A 314 6.44 -25.98 -11.10
N SER A 315 5.57 -26.44 -10.19
CA SER A 315 4.12 -26.16 -10.19
C SER A 315 3.75 -24.88 -9.44
N LEU A 316 4.71 -24.09 -8.98
CA LEU A 316 4.46 -22.96 -8.04
C LEU A 316 3.71 -23.42 -6.78
N ASP A 317 4.12 -24.54 -6.20
CA ASP A 317 3.43 -25.20 -5.08
C ASP A 317 1.96 -25.56 -5.42
N ASP A 318 1.74 -26.10 -6.62
CA ASP A 318 0.44 -26.50 -7.18
C ASP A 318 -0.58 -25.36 -7.40
N ARG A 319 -0.12 -24.09 -7.30
CA ARG A 319 -1.00 -22.93 -7.48
C ARG A 319 -1.51 -22.76 -8.90
N ILE A 320 -0.74 -23.15 -9.91
CA ILE A 320 -1.19 -23.07 -11.31
C ILE A 320 -2.41 -23.97 -11.52
N GLY A 321 -2.37 -25.20 -10.99
CA GLY A 321 -3.49 -26.11 -11.01
C GLY A 321 -4.71 -25.54 -10.27
N LEU A 322 -4.49 -25.04 -9.05
CA LEU A 322 -5.51 -24.37 -8.26
C LEU A 322 -6.15 -23.20 -9.03
N TRP A 323 -5.35 -22.30 -9.60
CA TRP A 323 -5.87 -21.13 -10.34
C TRP A 323 -6.70 -21.54 -11.55
N ARG A 324 -6.28 -22.56 -12.29
CA ARG A 324 -7.05 -23.14 -13.40
C ARG A 324 -8.38 -23.71 -12.92
N TYR A 325 -8.36 -24.48 -11.82
CA TYR A 325 -9.54 -25.05 -11.20
C TYR A 325 -10.52 -23.96 -10.74
N LEU A 326 -10.06 -22.97 -9.98
CA LEU A 326 -10.88 -21.85 -9.48
C LEU A 326 -11.46 -21.01 -10.62
N SER A 327 -10.67 -20.73 -11.66
CA SER A 327 -11.14 -19.99 -12.84
C SER A 327 -12.24 -20.76 -13.57
N ASN A 328 -12.07 -22.07 -13.74
CA ASN A 328 -13.09 -22.91 -14.38
C ASN A 328 -14.41 -22.90 -13.59
N ILE A 329 -14.35 -23.06 -12.27
CA ILE A 329 -15.55 -22.96 -11.42
C ILE A 329 -16.24 -21.60 -11.57
N THR A 330 -15.48 -20.51 -11.56
CA THR A 330 -16.04 -19.17 -11.70
C THR A 330 -16.74 -19.00 -13.04
N LEU A 331 -16.07 -19.40 -14.13
CA LEU A 331 -16.60 -19.25 -15.49
C LEU A 331 -17.83 -20.13 -15.76
N THR A 332 -17.95 -21.28 -15.09
CA THR A 332 -19.08 -22.19 -15.25
C THR A 332 -20.28 -21.83 -14.36
N GLN A 333 -20.04 -21.38 -13.12
CA GLN A 333 -21.13 -21.14 -12.16
C GLN A 333 -21.64 -19.70 -12.13
N SER A 334 -20.72 -18.70 -12.18
CA SER A 334 -21.08 -17.29 -12.09
C SER A 334 -20.03 -16.39 -12.76
N PRO A 335 -19.95 -16.38 -14.13
CA PRO A 335 -18.87 -15.74 -14.87
C PRO A 335 -18.79 -14.23 -14.64
N TRP A 336 -19.91 -13.56 -14.44
CA TRP A 336 -19.96 -12.10 -14.32
C TRP A 336 -19.87 -11.58 -12.89
N TRP A 337 -20.52 -12.27 -11.92
CA TRP A 337 -20.67 -11.78 -10.54
C TRP A 337 -19.79 -12.53 -9.53
N GLY A 338 -19.21 -13.67 -9.93
CA GLY A 338 -18.39 -14.49 -9.02
C GLY A 338 -19.21 -15.21 -7.96
N LEU A 339 -18.55 -15.76 -6.96
CA LEU A 339 -19.09 -16.69 -5.98
C LEU A 339 -18.98 -16.18 -4.52
N GLY A 340 -18.58 -14.90 -4.35
CA GLY A 340 -18.36 -14.28 -3.06
C GLY A 340 -16.88 -14.13 -2.71
N TYR A 341 -16.46 -12.88 -2.48
CA TYR A 341 -15.07 -12.53 -2.20
C TYR A 341 -14.56 -13.24 -0.94
N TYR A 342 -13.39 -13.85 -1.01
CA TYR A 342 -12.71 -14.58 0.05
C TYR A 342 -13.39 -15.87 0.53
N SER A 343 -14.70 -15.89 0.66
CA SER A 343 -15.44 -17.10 1.09
C SER A 343 -15.37 -18.23 0.07
N SER A 344 -15.38 -17.88 -1.21
CA SER A 344 -15.34 -18.87 -2.29
C SER A 344 -13.98 -19.58 -2.37
N SER A 345 -12.88 -18.88 -2.21
CA SER A 345 -11.55 -19.52 -2.17
C SER A 345 -11.41 -20.48 -0.98
N ARG A 346 -11.98 -20.14 0.17
CA ARG A 346 -12.04 -21.00 1.36
C ARG A 346 -12.93 -22.23 1.16
N LEU A 347 -13.93 -22.13 0.32
CA LEU A 347 -14.83 -23.26 0.02
C LEU A 347 -14.25 -24.18 -1.05
N TYR A 348 -13.72 -23.61 -2.13
CA TYR A 348 -13.28 -24.39 -3.29
C TYR A 348 -11.80 -24.76 -3.27
N GLY A 349 -10.94 -23.96 -2.62
CA GLY A 349 -9.52 -24.26 -2.51
C GLY A 349 -9.24 -25.62 -1.86
N PRO A 350 -9.80 -25.94 -0.69
CA PRO A 350 -9.63 -27.24 -0.05
C PRO A 350 -10.20 -28.41 -0.83
N GLN A 351 -11.17 -28.19 -1.72
CA GLN A 351 -11.70 -29.24 -2.61
C GLN A 351 -10.68 -29.65 -3.67
N TYR A 352 -9.84 -28.72 -4.10
CA TYR A 352 -8.73 -29.01 -4.99
C TYR A 352 -7.55 -29.63 -4.24
N ASN A 353 -7.10 -28.97 -3.17
CA ASN A 353 -6.02 -29.43 -2.31
C ASN A 353 -6.28 -28.97 -0.86
N PRO A 354 -6.47 -29.90 0.10
CA PRO A 354 -6.79 -29.56 1.50
C PRO A 354 -5.78 -28.61 2.17
N GLY A 355 -4.50 -28.61 1.73
CA GLY A 355 -3.46 -27.69 2.21
C GLY A 355 -3.60 -26.26 1.69
N LEU A 356 -4.47 -25.97 0.71
CA LEU A 356 -4.63 -24.68 0.07
C LEU A 356 -5.94 -24.02 0.48
N GLY A 357 -5.94 -23.28 1.57
CA GLY A 357 -7.13 -22.61 2.12
C GLY A 357 -7.49 -21.27 1.47
N THR A 358 -6.72 -20.76 0.48
CA THR A 358 -6.98 -19.49 -0.24
C THR A 358 -6.51 -19.59 -1.68
N ALA A 359 -6.90 -18.64 -2.54
CA ALA A 359 -6.37 -18.57 -3.90
C ALA A 359 -4.89 -18.20 -3.98
N HIS A 360 -4.30 -17.70 -2.89
CA HIS A 360 -2.92 -17.24 -2.83
C HIS A 360 -2.55 -16.24 -3.95
N SER A 361 -3.52 -15.44 -4.38
CA SER A 361 -3.34 -14.36 -5.36
C SER A 361 -4.51 -13.40 -5.31
N MET A 362 -4.24 -12.12 -5.15
CA MET A 362 -5.30 -11.09 -5.17
C MET A 362 -6.08 -11.06 -6.49
N PHE A 363 -5.45 -11.44 -7.60
CA PHE A 363 -6.10 -11.47 -8.92
C PHE A 363 -7.16 -12.57 -8.97
N PHE A 364 -6.80 -13.77 -8.52
CA PHE A 364 -7.73 -14.90 -8.51
C PHE A 364 -8.78 -14.77 -7.40
N GLU A 365 -8.45 -14.17 -6.27
CA GLU A 365 -9.44 -13.84 -5.23
C GLU A 365 -10.53 -12.88 -5.76
N ILE A 366 -10.14 -11.86 -6.54
CA ILE A 366 -11.10 -10.93 -7.12
C ILE A 366 -11.90 -11.58 -8.25
N LEU A 367 -11.25 -12.40 -9.11
CA LEU A 367 -11.93 -13.12 -10.18
C LEU A 367 -12.96 -14.10 -9.61
N LEU A 368 -12.57 -14.93 -8.66
CA LEU A 368 -13.43 -15.92 -8.01
C LEU A 368 -14.53 -15.23 -7.21
N GLY A 369 -14.17 -14.17 -6.48
CA GLY A 369 -15.07 -13.44 -5.61
C GLY A 369 -16.12 -12.62 -6.35
N GLY A 370 -15.75 -11.90 -7.37
CA GLY A 370 -16.60 -10.90 -8.05
C GLY A 370 -16.77 -11.12 -9.54
N GLY A 371 -16.31 -12.24 -10.07
CA GLY A 371 -16.43 -12.60 -11.49
C GLY A 371 -15.67 -11.67 -12.42
N GLY A 372 -15.98 -11.79 -13.71
CA GLY A 372 -15.34 -11.04 -14.78
C GLY A 372 -15.48 -9.53 -14.67
N LEU A 373 -16.60 -9.03 -14.11
CA LEU A 373 -16.84 -7.61 -13.97
C LEU A 373 -15.91 -6.97 -12.93
N SER A 374 -15.81 -7.53 -11.74
CA SER A 374 -14.89 -7.05 -10.69
C SER A 374 -13.43 -7.20 -11.14
N PHE A 375 -13.11 -8.29 -11.81
CA PHE A 375 -11.78 -8.56 -12.34
C PHE A 375 -11.37 -7.53 -13.40
N ALA A 376 -12.25 -7.20 -14.37
CA ALA A 376 -12.00 -6.19 -15.38
C ALA A 376 -11.74 -4.80 -14.76
N LEU A 377 -12.55 -4.41 -13.76
CA LEU A 377 -12.35 -3.15 -13.01
C LEU A 377 -11.02 -3.14 -12.26
N PHE A 378 -10.62 -4.28 -11.67
CA PHE A 378 -9.34 -4.40 -10.98
C PHE A 378 -8.15 -4.33 -11.94
N ILE A 379 -8.23 -4.99 -13.08
CA ILE A 379 -7.19 -4.90 -14.11
C ILE A 379 -7.07 -3.45 -14.63
N ALA A 380 -8.20 -2.78 -14.89
CA ALA A 380 -8.21 -1.37 -15.29
C ALA A 380 -7.58 -0.47 -14.22
N LEU A 381 -7.87 -0.70 -12.94
CA LEU A 381 -7.27 -0.01 -11.81
C LEU A 381 -5.74 -0.22 -11.79
N CYS A 382 -5.28 -1.47 -11.85
CA CYS A 382 -3.85 -1.80 -11.86
C CYS A 382 -3.13 -1.22 -13.09
N ALA A 383 -3.73 -1.29 -14.27
CA ALA A 383 -3.16 -0.73 -15.51
C ALA A 383 -3.02 0.80 -15.40
N LEU A 384 -4.04 1.49 -14.91
CA LEU A 384 -4.02 2.94 -14.73
C LEU A 384 -2.96 3.37 -13.71
N LEU A 385 -2.87 2.68 -12.58
CA LEU A 385 -1.84 2.95 -11.56
C LEU A 385 -0.43 2.63 -12.09
N SER A 386 -0.27 1.54 -12.86
CA SER A 386 1.00 1.19 -13.53
C SER A 386 1.42 2.27 -14.52
N MET A 387 0.50 2.84 -15.29
CA MET A 387 0.77 3.95 -16.19
C MET A 387 1.25 5.19 -15.43
N TYR A 388 0.61 5.55 -14.32
CA TYR A 388 1.07 6.66 -13.48
C TYR A 388 2.43 6.38 -12.84
N ALA A 389 2.66 5.18 -12.33
CA ALA A 389 3.93 4.76 -11.76
C ALA A 389 5.06 4.81 -12.80
N ALA A 390 4.83 4.26 -13.99
CA ALA A 390 5.79 4.31 -15.11
C ALA A 390 6.11 5.75 -15.52
N TYR A 391 5.08 6.60 -15.69
CA TYR A 391 5.30 8.01 -16.00
C TYR A 391 6.18 8.69 -14.96
N LEU A 392 5.91 8.48 -13.65
CA LEU A 392 6.70 9.08 -12.57
C LEU A 392 8.10 8.49 -12.50
N LEU A 393 8.27 7.19 -12.75
CA LEU A 393 9.58 6.55 -12.80
C LEU A 393 10.44 7.13 -13.93
N PHE A 394 9.89 7.37 -15.11
CA PHE A 394 10.68 7.83 -16.27
C PHE A 394 10.81 9.36 -16.35
N LYS A 395 9.79 10.13 -15.95
CA LYS A 395 9.78 11.60 -16.05
C LYS A 395 10.31 12.31 -14.82
N ASN A 396 9.97 11.85 -13.60
CA ASN A 396 10.40 12.49 -12.36
C ASN A 396 11.69 11.88 -11.84
N ARG A 397 12.62 12.75 -11.42
CA ARG A 397 13.89 12.33 -10.78
C ARG A 397 13.85 12.40 -9.26
N ASP A 398 12.72 12.83 -8.67
CA ASP A 398 12.65 12.97 -7.22
C ASP A 398 12.49 11.62 -6.51
N ARG A 399 13.11 11.54 -5.30
CA ARG A 399 13.14 10.30 -4.50
C ARG A 399 11.74 9.87 -4.03
N PHE A 400 10.87 10.82 -3.78
CA PHE A 400 9.52 10.54 -3.28
C PHE A 400 8.67 9.87 -4.37
N SER A 401 8.70 10.37 -5.60
CA SER A 401 8.03 9.75 -6.76
C SER A 401 8.53 8.33 -6.99
N PHE A 402 9.84 8.14 -6.91
CA PHE A 402 10.45 6.83 -7.04
C PHE A 402 9.99 5.87 -5.95
N ALA A 403 9.97 6.32 -4.68
CA ALA A 403 9.51 5.51 -3.55
C ALA A 403 8.05 5.07 -3.70
N VAL A 404 7.14 5.99 -4.08
CA VAL A 404 5.71 5.67 -4.23
C VAL A 404 5.48 4.71 -5.39
N ALA A 405 6.14 4.93 -6.53
CA ALA A 405 6.00 4.07 -7.69
C ALA A 405 6.55 2.65 -7.44
N THR A 406 7.70 2.53 -6.78
CA THR A 406 8.27 1.21 -6.42
C THR A 406 7.45 0.51 -5.35
N LEU A 407 6.87 1.26 -4.39
CA LEU A 407 5.97 0.69 -3.38
C LEU A 407 4.72 0.10 -4.01
N PHE A 408 4.14 0.80 -5.01
CA PHE A 408 3.00 0.28 -5.79
C PHE A 408 3.36 -1.03 -6.51
N LEU A 409 4.46 -1.04 -7.27
CA LEU A 409 4.90 -2.24 -8.00
C LEU A 409 5.16 -3.41 -7.06
N ALA A 410 5.82 -3.15 -5.92
CA ALA A 410 6.04 -4.14 -4.89
C ALA A 410 4.71 -4.71 -4.34
N SER A 411 3.71 -3.86 -4.11
CA SER A 411 2.38 -4.30 -3.64
C SER A 411 1.69 -5.20 -4.67
N VAL A 412 1.79 -4.87 -5.96
CA VAL A 412 1.21 -5.68 -7.04
C VAL A 412 1.90 -7.03 -7.16
N ILE A 413 3.24 -7.07 -7.12
CA ILE A 413 4.01 -8.32 -7.22
C ILE A 413 3.73 -9.21 -5.99
N LEU A 414 3.75 -8.67 -4.78
CA LEU A 414 3.45 -9.43 -3.56
C LEU A 414 2.02 -9.95 -3.58
N GLY A 415 1.06 -9.10 -3.90
CA GLY A 415 -0.36 -9.47 -3.96
C GLY A 415 -0.68 -10.46 -5.08
N SER A 416 0.12 -10.52 -6.16
CA SER A 416 -0.09 -11.50 -7.23
C SER A 416 0.22 -12.93 -6.81
N MET A 417 1.02 -13.12 -5.74
CA MET A 417 1.58 -14.43 -5.35
C MET A 417 1.26 -14.83 -3.90
N GLY A 418 0.39 -14.13 -3.18
CA GLY A 418 0.11 -14.58 -1.84
C GLY A 418 -0.70 -13.69 -0.94
N ASP A 419 -0.75 -12.39 -1.17
CA ASP A 419 -1.38 -11.45 -0.25
C ASP A 419 -2.69 -10.89 -0.82
N GLU A 420 -3.66 -10.70 0.07
CA GLU A 420 -4.97 -10.14 -0.23
C GLU A 420 -4.92 -8.60 -0.24
N ILE A 421 -5.85 -7.97 -0.96
CA ILE A 421 -5.94 -6.51 -1.12
C ILE A 421 -6.86 -5.85 -0.08
N ASP A 422 -7.44 -6.59 0.84
CA ASP A 422 -8.42 -6.13 1.81
C ASP A 422 -7.78 -5.58 3.10
N SER A 423 -6.68 -6.16 3.56
CA SER A 423 -6.05 -5.82 4.84
C SER A 423 -4.54 -6.04 4.85
N GLY A 424 -3.88 -5.47 5.86
CA GLY A 424 -2.45 -5.66 6.08
C GLY A 424 -1.53 -4.78 5.21
N PRO A 425 -0.21 -5.03 5.26
CA PRO A 425 0.79 -4.14 4.69
C PRO A 425 0.66 -3.96 3.17
N VAL A 426 0.37 -5.04 2.43
CA VAL A 426 0.24 -5.00 0.96
C VAL A 426 -0.96 -4.16 0.55
N ALA A 427 -2.13 -4.39 1.18
CA ALA A 427 -3.34 -3.62 0.94
C ALA A 427 -3.13 -2.13 1.23
N ILE A 428 -2.58 -1.80 2.37
CA ILE A 428 -2.34 -0.41 2.78
C ILE A 428 -1.35 0.29 1.85
N CYS A 429 -0.27 -0.38 1.43
CA CYS A 429 0.69 0.17 0.46
C CYS A 429 0.04 0.36 -0.92
N PHE A 430 -0.80 -0.58 -1.36
CA PHE A 430 -1.56 -0.48 -2.60
C PHE A 430 -2.52 0.71 -2.57
N TRP A 431 -3.38 0.84 -1.55
CA TRP A 431 -4.36 1.92 -1.45
C TRP A 431 -3.72 3.29 -1.19
N TYR A 432 -2.60 3.33 -0.44
CA TYR A 432 -1.79 4.53 -0.36
C TYR A 432 -1.31 4.99 -1.74
N SER A 433 -0.79 4.07 -2.53
CA SER A 433 -0.32 4.36 -3.89
C SER A 433 -1.47 4.82 -4.80
N ALA A 434 -2.65 4.19 -4.69
CA ALA A 434 -3.85 4.59 -5.42
C ALA A 434 -4.32 6.01 -5.06
N ALA A 435 -4.10 6.46 -3.81
CA ALA A 435 -4.41 7.82 -3.38
C ALA A 435 -3.38 8.85 -3.88
N VAL A 436 -2.09 8.48 -3.94
CA VAL A 436 -0.98 9.43 -4.14
C VAL A 436 -0.53 9.53 -5.60
N LEU A 437 -0.46 8.43 -6.36
CA LEU A 437 0.03 8.41 -7.75
C LEU A 437 -0.73 9.37 -8.68
N PRO A 438 -2.09 9.42 -8.67
CA PRO A 438 -2.84 10.33 -9.53
C PRO A 438 -2.55 11.80 -9.22
N TRP A 439 -2.44 12.15 -7.94
CA TRP A 439 -2.12 13.49 -7.50
C TRP A 439 -0.72 13.91 -7.97
N MET A 440 0.27 13.01 -7.85
CA MET A 440 1.64 13.27 -8.30
C MET A 440 1.72 13.42 -9.83
N TYR A 441 1.01 12.57 -10.56
CA TYR A 441 0.91 12.62 -12.01
C TYR A 441 0.37 14.00 -12.47
N GLN A 442 -0.77 14.43 -11.92
CA GLN A 442 -1.37 15.72 -12.24
C GLN A 442 -0.44 16.89 -11.92
N ARG A 443 0.26 16.87 -10.77
CA ARG A 443 1.22 17.90 -10.39
C ARG A 443 2.39 17.96 -11.36
N SER A 444 2.92 16.83 -11.78
CA SER A 444 4.04 16.73 -12.71
C SER A 444 3.65 17.19 -14.12
N SER A 445 2.50 16.79 -14.62
CA SER A 445 1.97 17.20 -15.92
C SER A 445 1.76 18.72 -15.99
N ARG A 446 1.17 19.33 -14.97
CA ARG A 446 0.96 20.79 -14.91
C ARG A 446 2.26 21.60 -14.88
N ARG A 447 3.32 21.08 -14.25
CA ARG A 447 4.63 21.74 -14.27
C ARG A 447 5.25 21.73 -15.67
N ALA A 448 5.03 20.66 -16.44
CA ALA A 448 5.54 20.56 -17.80
C ALA A 448 4.84 21.50 -18.80
N THR A 449 3.61 21.93 -18.51
CA THR A 449 2.79 22.78 -19.38
C THR A 449 2.81 24.26 -19.03
N ARG A 450 3.38 24.67 -17.86
CA ARG A 450 3.52 26.08 -17.53
C ARG A 450 4.65 26.69 -18.35
N PRO A 451 4.36 27.70 -19.19
CA PRO A 451 5.43 28.50 -19.82
C PRO A 451 6.18 29.26 -18.71
N ASP A 452 7.45 29.56 -18.95
CA ASP A 452 8.18 30.50 -18.12
C ASP A 452 7.59 31.93 -18.25
N GLU A 453 8.04 32.87 -17.42
CA GLU A 453 7.62 34.27 -17.50
C GLU A 453 7.99 34.95 -18.83
N SER A 454 8.86 34.31 -19.63
CA SER A 454 9.23 34.73 -20.99
C SER A 454 8.34 34.09 -22.09
N GLY A 455 7.33 33.29 -21.73
CA GLY A 455 6.46 32.56 -22.67
C GLY A 455 7.10 31.30 -23.26
N ARG A 456 8.31 30.92 -22.84
CA ARG A 456 9.00 29.72 -23.32
C ARG A 456 8.73 28.53 -22.37
N PRO A 457 8.57 27.31 -22.89
CA PRO A 457 8.48 26.15 -22.04
C PRO A 457 9.77 26.00 -21.23
N LEU A 458 9.66 25.92 -19.89
CA LEU A 458 10.82 25.80 -18.99
C LEU A 458 11.67 24.59 -19.39
N PRO A 459 12.98 24.76 -19.62
CA PRO A 459 13.87 23.65 -19.86
C PRO A 459 13.86 22.73 -18.64
N MET A 460 13.58 21.45 -18.81
CA MET A 460 13.39 20.45 -17.72
C MET A 460 14.57 20.35 -16.73
N LYS A 461 15.71 20.99 -17.01
CA LYS A 461 16.92 20.94 -16.15
C LYS A 461 16.95 21.97 -15.00
N ALA A 462 16.19 23.06 -15.07
CA ALA A 462 16.34 24.18 -14.13
C ALA A 462 15.61 24.02 -12.78
N VAL A 463 14.69 23.03 -12.65
CA VAL A 463 13.84 22.88 -11.44
C VAL A 463 14.50 22.09 -10.31
N ALA A 464 15.67 21.49 -10.54
CA ALA A 464 16.31 20.59 -9.57
C ALA A 464 17.17 21.27 -8.49
N LEU A 465 17.41 22.61 -8.57
CA LEU A 465 18.45 23.27 -7.76
C LEU A 465 17.94 24.13 -6.59
N HIS A 466 16.64 24.30 -6.37
CA HIS A 466 16.13 25.24 -5.36
C HIS A 466 15.32 24.65 -4.20
N GLU A 467 15.36 23.34 -3.95
CA GLU A 467 14.82 22.76 -2.71
C GLU A 467 15.94 22.00 -1.95
N GLY A 468 16.86 22.74 -1.37
CA GLY A 468 17.86 22.30 -0.38
C GLY A 468 17.28 22.32 1.05
#